data_e2823cb9deecc1ca241c0b304349318e
#
_entry.id   e2823cb9deecc1ca241c0b304349318e
#
_cell.length_a   1.000
_cell.length_b   1.000
_cell.length_c   1.000
_cell.angle_alpha   90.00
_cell.angle_beta   90.00
_cell.angle_gamma   90.00
#
_symmetry.space_group_name_H-M   'P 1'
#
loop_
_entity.id
_entity.type
_entity.pdbx_description
1 polymer ?
#
loop_
_entity_poly.entity_id
_entity_poly.type
_entity_poly.pdbx_seq_one_letter_code
_entity_poly.pdbx_strand_id
1 'polypeptide(L)'
;MGSAAAPRRVFARHLRGRARPGSEDTGAVWWCLLMVLTAACRSARAIHVDTPVKLVKAARGGSADLPCTFQTSADKLYGFIKWDKPLENPSEKVIIWTFHPESSNFGPKFLNRVNFTGNSKNEASIRIGPLNMEDNGTYECSLSLFGDLDGQDQAKMELIVLVPPSKPDCAIQGEAVLGNDVELTCHSREGSPAPKYTWKSFNILNEPRPITGPTTGQSISLKNISTETSGYFICTATNEVGDEFCNITLAVRPPSMNIALYAGIAGGMVAALIVLGVIIYCCCCRGGKEEDQRPSRDGYREPPQRFEQMRRDEGSRDDDDQRWN
;
A
#
# COMPACT_ATOMS: atom_id res chain seq x y z
N MET A 1 -69.71 2.97 -33.36
CA MET A 1 -70.78 2.00 -33.20
C MET A 1 -71.06 1.89 -31.71
N GLY A 2 -71.96 2.56 -31.17
CA GLY A 2 -73.37 2.38 -30.93
C GLY A 2 -73.50 1.83 -29.50
N SER A 3 -74.26 2.20 -28.61
CA SER A 3 -75.47 2.98 -28.46
C SER A 3 -75.74 3.02 -26.96
N ALA A 4 -75.91 4.13 -26.35
CA ALA A 4 -77.10 4.74 -25.77
C ALA A 4 -78.10 3.82 -25.03
N ALA A 5 -78.36 4.10 -23.76
CA ALA A 5 -79.72 4.27 -23.23
C ALA A 5 -79.71 4.70 -21.75
N ALA A 6 -80.21 5.85 -21.50
CA ALA A 6 -80.85 6.29 -20.22
C ALA A 6 -82.39 5.97 -20.32
N PRO A 7 -83.22 6.38 -19.40
CA PRO A 7 -83.28 6.45 -17.94
C PRO A 7 -84.60 5.83 -17.37
N ARG A 8 -84.78 5.69 -16.05
CA ARG A 8 -86.11 5.64 -15.46
C ARG A 8 -86.13 6.28 -14.05
N ARG A 9 -86.87 7.35 -13.98
CA ARG A 9 -87.38 7.95 -12.72
C ARG A 9 -88.50 7.09 -12.15
N VAL A 10 -88.49 6.90 -10.84
CA VAL A 10 -89.77 6.64 -10.10
C VAL A 10 -89.67 7.25 -8.73
N PHE A 11 -90.44 8.28 -8.53
CA PHE A 11 -91.29 8.70 -7.47
C PHE A 11 -90.89 8.65 -5.98
N ALA A 12 -91.06 9.84 -5.42
CA ALA A 12 -91.10 10.19 -4.02
C ALA A 12 -92.16 9.47 -3.22
N ARG A 13 -91.86 9.17 -1.99
CA ARG A 13 -92.86 9.13 -0.92
C ARG A 13 -92.30 9.80 0.34
N HIS A 14 -92.93 10.93 0.67
CA HIS A 14 -92.92 11.59 1.93
C HIS A 14 -93.31 10.61 3.06
N LEU A 15 -92.47 10.49 4.10
CA LEU A 15 -92.91 10.16 5.43
C LEU A 15 -92.23 11.12 6.38
N ARG A 16 -93.05 12.01 6.93
CA ARG A 16 -92.76 12.84 8.10
C ARG A 16 -92.53 11.92 9.29
N GLY A 17 -91.27 11.81 9.77
CA GLY A 17 -90.92 11.20 11.04
C GLY A 17 -90.42 12.28 11.99
N ARG A 18 -91.15 12.47 13.00
CA ARG A 18 -91.05 13.38 14.13
C ARG A 18 -89.65 13.31 14.75
N ALA A 19 -88.96 14.45 14.81
CA ALA A 19 -87.76 14.64 15.60
C ALA A 19 -88.05 14.41 17.08
N ARG A 20 -87.33 13.52 17.71
CA ARG A 20 -87.15 13.45 19.16
C ARG A 20 -85.86 14.22 19.50
N PRO A 21 -85.88 15.10 20.49
CA PRO A 21 -84.71 15.79 20.98
C PRO A 21 -83.94 14.90 21.93
N GLY A 22 -82.62 14.86 21.74
CA GLY A 22 -81.63 14.72 22.82
C GLY A 22 -81.33 13.33 23.34
N SER A 23 -80.32 12.74 22.84
CA SER A 23 -79.31 12.22 23.74
C SER A 23 -78.03 12.86 23.26
N GLU A 24 -77.44 13.75 24.02
CA GLU A 24 -76.13 14.31 23.82
C GLU A 24 -75.15 13.17 23.72
N ASP A 25 -74.50 13.06 22.57
CA ASP A 25 -73.38 12.12 22.31
C ASP A 25 -72.21 12.53 23.16
N THR A 26 -72.32 12.40 24.48
CA THR A 26 -71.21 12.57 25.42
C THR A 26 -70.09 11.59 25.14
N GLY A 27 -70.38 10.43 24.48
CA GLY A 27 -69.40 9.46 24.05
C GLY A 27 -68.45 9.97 22.98
N ALA A 28 -68.99 10.71 21.99
CA ALA A 28 -68.12 11.22 20.89
C ALA A 28 -67.20 12.33 21.42
N VAL A 29 -67.63 13.15 22.35
CA VAL A 29 -66.76 14.19 22.97
C VAL A 29 -65.62 13.53 23.80
N TRP A 30 -65.96 12.47 24.56
CA TRP A 30 -64.95 11.71 25.31
C TRP A 30 -63.92 10.99 24.41
N TRP A 31 -64.38 10.45 23.30
CA TRP A 31 -63.49 9.84 22.32
C TRP A 31 -62.56 10.88 21.64
N CYS A 32 -63.13 12.07 21.31
CA CYS A 32 -62.27 13.16 20.76
C CYS A 32 -61.28 13.70 21.80
N LEU A 33 -61.67 13.84 23.05
CA LEU A 33 -60.83 14.24 24.17
C LEU A 33 -59.74 13.19 24.44
N LEU A 34 -60.06 11.89 24.40
CA LEU A 34 -59.08 10.80 24.51
C LEU A 34 -58.12 10.80 23.33
N MET A 35 -58.58 11.02 22.11
CA MET A 35 -57.72 11.10 20.92
C MET A 35 -56.80 12.32 20.96
N VAL A 36 -57.29 13.47 21.45
CA VAL A 36 -56.46 14.68 21.63
C VAL A 36 -55.46 14.50 22.77
N LEU A 37 -55.82 13.86 23.86
CA LEU A 37 -54.92 13.51 24.96
C LEU A 37 -53.84 12.50 24.54
N THR A 38 -54.20 11.50 23.74
CA THR A 38 -53.19 10.53 23.20
C THR A 38 -52.29 11.16 22.14
N ALA A 39 -52.76 12.12 21.36
CA ALA A 39 -51.96 12.90 20.42
C ALA A 39 -51.00 13.87 21.14
N ALA A 40 -51.46 14.47 22.27
CA ALA A 40 -50.61 15.36 23.07
C ALA A 40 -49.52 14.62 23.85
N CYS A 41 -49.68 13.34 24.17
CA CYS A 41 -48.65 12.50 24.83
C CYS A 41 -47.51 12.05 23.91
N ARG A 42 -47.52 12.35 22.60
CA ARG A 42 -46.50 11.91 21.64
C ARG A 42 -45.34 12.90 21.40
N SER A 43 -45.19 13.89 22.24
CA SER A 43 -44.14 14.91 22.07
C SER A 43 -43.04 14.89 23.14
N ALA A 44 -42.92 13.83 23.93
CA ALA A 44 -41.73 13.66 24.73
C ALA A 44 -40.59 13.34 23.77
N ARG A 45 -39.84 14.36 23.37
CA ARG A 45 -38.61 14.18 22.63
C ARG A 45 -37.55 13.61 23.59
N ALA A 46 -37.43 12.30 23.59
CA ALA A 46 -36.41 11.59 24.32
C ALA A 46 -35.00 11.88 23.70
N ILE A 47 -33.95 11.72 24.48
CA ILE A 47 -32.60 11.74 23.98
C ILE A 47 -32.47 10.76 22.79
N HIS A 48 -31.88 11.23 21.73
CA HIS A 48 -31.50 10.38 20.60
C HIS A 48 -30.09 10.69 20.18
N VAL A 49 -29.19 9.72 20.37
CA VAL A 49 -27.77 9.75 19.92
C VAL A 49 -27.62 8.88 18.70
N ASP A 50 -26.98 9.39 17.67
CA ASP A 50 -26.69 8.65 16.45
C ASP A 50 -25.27 8.92 15.95
N THR A 51 -24.69 7.89 15.32
CA THR A 51 -23.45 7.98 14.56
C THR A 51 -23.80 7.83 13.08
N PRO A 52 -23.82 8.93 12.30
CA PRO A 52 -24.27 8.91 10.90
C PRO A 52 -23.39 8.03 10.02
N VAL A 53 -22.16 7.76 10.45
CA VAL A 53 -21.20 6.85 9.80
C VAL A 53 -20.93 5.71 10.76
N LYS A 54 -21.22 4.48 10.35
CA LYS A 54 -21.04 3.28 11.20
C LYS A 54 -19.62 2.70 11.10
N LEU A 55 -18.88 3.04 10.05
CA LEU A 55 -17.50 2.56 9.80
C LEU A 55 -16.64 3.71 9.30
N VAL A 56 -15.56 3.99 10.02
CA VAL A 56 -14.50 4.94 9.62
C VAL A 56 -13.23 4.17 9.34
N LYS A 57 -12.61 4.45 8.19
CA LYS A 57 -11.31 3.90 7.81
C LYS A 57 -10.30 5.03 7.74
N ALA A 58 -9.13 4.85 8.35
CA ALA A 58 -8.07 5.85 8.32
C ALA A 58 -6.68 5.20 8.32
N ALA A 59 -5.68 5.93 7.82
CA ALA A 59 -4.31 5.43 7.77
C ALA A 59 -3.62 5.46 9.14
N ARG A 60 -2.81 4.46 9.44
CA ARG A 60 -1.87 4.48 10.57
C ARG A 60 -0.99 5.73 10.51
N GLY A 61 -0.83 6.41 11.64
CA GLY A 61 -0.10 7.68 11.75
C GLY A 61 -0.93 8.91 11.36
N GLY A 62 -2.08 8.75 10.70
CA GLY A 62 -3.02 9.82 10.38
C GLY A 62 -3.97 10.15 11.52
N SER A 63 -5.13 10.74 11.18
CA SER A 63 -6.20 11.03 12.14
C SER A 63 -7.55 10.56 11.61
N ALA A 64 -8.49 10.28 12.51
CA ALA A 64 -9.86 9.93 12.21
C ALA A 64 -10.83 10.87 12.90
N ASP A 65 -11.87 11.31 12.18
CA ASP A 65 -13.02 11.98 12.73
C ASP A 65 -14.10 10.95 13.02
N LEU A 66 -14.56 10.88 14.26
CA LEU A 66 -15.63 10.00 14.71
C LEU A 66 -16.89 10.86 14.93
N PRO A 67 -17.81 10.90 13.94
CA PRO A 67 -18.99 11.74 14.03
C PRO A 67 -20.03 11.15 14.98
N CYS A 68 -20.55 12.00 15.85
CA CYS A 68 -21.67 11.69 16.75
C CYS A 68 -22.58 12.90 16.83
N THR A 69 -23.86 12.68 16.62
CA THR A 69 -24.88 13.70 16.71
C THR A 69 -25.92 13.31 17.76
N PHE A 70 -26.57 14.29 18.37
CA PHE A 70 -27.62 14.04 19.34
C PHE A 70 -28.77 15.02 19.22
N GLN A 71 -29.93 14.58 19.68
CA GLN A 71 -31.13 15.39 19.84
C GLN A 71 -31.63 15.24 21.28
N THR A 72 -32.09 16.32 21.87
CA THR A 72 -32.62 16.33 23.24
C THR A 72 -33.77 17.34 23.37
N SER A 73 -34.65 17.12 24.30
CA SER A 73 -35.69 18.06 24.68
C SER A 73 -35.24 19.04 25.76
N ALA A 74 -34.04 18.86 26.32
CA ALA A 74 -33.55 19.71 27.40
C ALA A 74 -33.23 21.13 26.90
N ASP A 75 -33.80 22.15 27.53
CA ASP A 75 -33.50 23.56 27.23
C ASP A 75 -32.10 23.97 27.59
N LYS A 76 -31.51 23.33 28.59
CA LYS A 76 -30.14 23.54 29.06
C LYS A 76 -29.41 22.24 29.17
N LEU A 77 -28.19 22.22 28.62
CA LEU A 77 -27.35 21.04 28.65
C LEU A 77 -26.52 20.99 29.93
N TYR A 78 -27.03 20.25 30.93
CA TYR A 78 -26.27 19.89 32.13
C TYR A 78 -26.00 18.39 32.11
N GLY A 79 -24.74 18.02 32.07
CA GLY A 79 -24.35 16.62 32.00
C GLY A 79 -23.03 16.46 31.29
N PHE A 80 -22.87 15.35 30.59
CA PHE A 80 -21.63 15.04 29.89
C PHE A 80 -21.84 14.18 28.64
N ILE A 81 -20.90 14.32 27.71
CA ILE A 81 -20.69 13.42 26.58
C ILE A 81 -19.55 12.49 26.97
N LYS A 82 -19.72 11.22 26.71
CA LYS A 82 -18.72 10.21 26.97
C LYS A 82 -18.44 9.40 25.71
N TRP A 83 -17.15 9.24 25.41
CA TRP A 83 -16.67 8.31 24.42
C TRP A 83 -15.88 7.22 25.10
N ASP A 84 -16.25 5.99 24.82
CA ASP A 84 -15.58 4.79 25.30
C ASP A 84 -15.23 3.86 24.12
N LYS A 85 -14.23 3.04 24.35
CA LYS A 85 -13.94 1.87 23.56
C LYS A 85 -14.37 0.64 24.37
N PRO A 86 -15.55 0.05 24.07
CA PRO A 86 -16.04 -1.09 24.81
C PRO A 86 -15.16 -2.30 24.50
N LEU A 87 -14.28 -2.64 25.43
CA LEU A 87 -13.56 -3.90 25.50
C LEU A 87 -14.34 -4.84 26.39
N GLU A 88 -14.07 -6.14 26.32
CA GLU A 88 -14.86 -7.16 27.05
C GLU A 88 -14.96 -6.89 28.55
N ASN A 89 -13.97 -6.25 29.22
CA ASN A 89 -14.08 -5.77 30.61
C ASN A 89 -12.70 -5.30 31.15
N PRO A 90 -12.51 -4.08 31.67
CA PRO A 90 -13.42 -2.92 31.65
C PRO A 90 -13.37 -2.14 30.33
N SER A 91 -14.42 -1.33 30.04
CA SER A 91 -14.42 -0.42 28.90
C SER A 91 -13.28 0.59 29.03
N GLU A 92 -12.58 0.85 27.92
CA GLU A 92 -11.51 1.83 27.89
C GLU A 92 -12.05 3.23 27.63
N LYS A 93 -11.84 4.14 28.59
CA LYS A 93 -12.26 5.53 28.45
C LYS A 93 -11.43 6.22 27.36
N VAL A 94 -12.11 6.90 26.44
CA VAL A 94 -11.50 7.77 25.43
C VAL A 94 -11.50 9.22 25.92
N ILE A 95 -12.68 9.81 26.13
CA ILE A 95 -12.86 11.17 26.64
C ILE A 95 -14.21 11.29 27.33
N ILE A 96 -14.26 12.06 28.39
CA ILE A 96 -15.50 12.60 28.97
C ILE A 96 -15.42 14.12 28.83
N TRP A 97 -16.41 14.71 28.18
CA TRP A 97 -16.55 16.15 28.06
C TRP A 97 -17.82 16.61 28.81
N THR A 98 -17.66 17.55 29.74
CA THR A 98 -18.76 18.06 30.54
C THR A 98 -19.22 19.41 30.03
N PHE A 99 -20.55 19.65 30.07
CA PHE A 99 -21.13 20.90 29.55
C PHE A 99 -20.94 22.08 30.49
N HIS A 100 -21.14 21.87 31.81
CA HIS A 100 -21.04 22.92 32.83
C HIS A 100 -20.43 22.38 34.15
N PRO A 101 -19.25 22.83 34.58
CA PRO A 101 -18.33 23.65 33.79
C PRO A 101 -17.75 22.85 32.60
N GLU A 102 -17.43 23.57 31.51
CA GLU A 102 -16.78 22.91 30.37
C GLU A 102 -15.44 22.36 30.77
N SER A 103 -15.28 21.06 30.68
CA SER A 103 -14.02 20.39 30.98
C SER A 103 -13.90 19.07 30.23
N SER A 104 -12.67 18.64 29.98
CA SER A 104 -12.37 17.37 29.31
C SER A 104 -11.53 16.50 30.24
N ASN A 105 -11.89 15.22 30.30
CA ASN A 105 -11.15 14.20 31.05
C ASN A 105 -10.82 13.04 30.09
N PHE A 106 -9.55 12.86 29.80
CA PHE A 106 -9.06 11.88 28.80
C PHE A 106 -8.72 10.55 29.45
N GLY A 107 -8.88 9.47 28.69
CA GLY A 107 -8.30 8.19 29.03
C GLY A 107 -6.76 8.22 28.90
N PRO A 108 -6.03 7.40 29.66
CA PRO A 108 -4.57 7.43 29.67
C PRO A 108 -3.94 7.27 28.30
N LYS A 109 -4.47 6.40 27.45
CA LYS A 109 -3.96 6.15 26.09
C LYS A 109 -4.33 7.24 25.08
N PHE A 110 -5.30 8.10 25.43
CA PHE A 110 -5.88 9.10 24.53
C PHE A 110 -5.47 10.54 24.88
N LEU A 111 -4.71 10.71 25.95
CA LEU A 111 -4.21 12.02 26.37
C LEU A 111 -3.35 12.64 25.25
N ASN A 112 -3.65 13.89 24.91
CA ASN A 112 -3.03 14.65 23.81
C ASN A 112 -3.21 14.06 22.40
N ARG A 113 -4.08 13.03 22.25
CA ARG A 113 -4.37 12.39 20.98
C ARG A 113 -5.84 12.58 20.52
N VAL A 114 -6.70 13.01 21.44
CA VAL A 114 -8.13 13.20 21.19
C VAL A 114 -8.50 14.66 21.38
N ASN A 115 -9.26 15.18 20.43
CA ASN A 115 -9.86 16.51 20.50
C ASN A 115 -11.37 16.40 20.32
N PHE A 116 -12.13 17.09 21.15
CA PHE A 116 -13.57 17.29 20.95
C PHE A 116 -13.74 18.28 19.80
N THR A 117 -14.44 17.89 18.74
CA THR A 117 -14.70 18.72 17.55
C THR A 117 -16.14 19.14 17.43
N GLY A 118 -17.02 18.62 18.28
CA GLY A 118 -18.43 18.96 18.34
C GLY A 118 -18.66 20.42 18.74
N ASN A 119 -19.82 20.96 18.35
CA ASN A 119 -20.24 22.33 18.67
C ASN A 119 -21.04 22.43 19.97
N SER A 120 -21.13 21.37 20.73
CA SER A 120 -21.84 21.24 22.01
C SER A 120 -23.34 21.51 22.01
N LYS A 121 -23.95 21.82 20.88
CA LYS A 121 -25.44 22.04 20.82
C LYS A 121 -26.16 20.77 20.40
N ASN A 122 -25.65 20.05 19.44
CA ASN A 122 -26.24 18.82 18.88
C ASN A 122 -25.16 17.89 18.27
N GLU A 123 -23.88 18.18 18.51
CA GLU A 123 -22.76 17.44 17.94
C GLU A 123 -21.75 17.09 19.02
N ALA A 124 -21.42 15.82 19.11
CA ALA A 124 -20.53 15.22 20.09
C ALA A 124 -19.32 14.56 19.44
N SER A 125 -18.98 14.97 18.21
CA SER A 125 -17.92 14.39 17.41
C SER A 125 -16.54 14.60 18.04
N ILE A 126 -15.64 13.64 17.81
CA ILE A 126 -14.24 13.72 18.25
C ILE A 126 -13.28 13.44 17.08
N ARG A 127 -12.06 13.94 17.20
CA ARG A 127 -10.92 13.58 16.31
C ARG A 127 -9.86 12.88 17.13
N ILE A 128 -9.39 11.73 16.62
CA ILE A 128 -8.32 10.93 17.23
C ILE A 128 -7.10 10.94 16.31
N GLY A 129 -5.90 11.15 16.83
CA GLY A 129 -4.63 11.07 16.09
C GLY A 129 -3.41 11.51 16.91
N PRO A 130 -2.22 11.04 16.56
CA PRO A 130 -1.94 10.09 15.49
C PRO A 130 -2.45 8.68 15.79
N LEU A 131 -2.96 8.00 14.75
CA LEU A 131 -3.55 6.67 14.88
C LEU A 131 -2.48 5.57 14.93
N ASN A 132 -2.71 4.58 15.78
CA ASN A 132 -1.93 3.34 15.84
C ASN A 132 -2.84 2.11 15.67
N MET A 133 -2.27 0.91 15.58
CA MET A 133 -3.06 -0.32 15.38
C MET A 133 -3.95 -0.69 16.57
N GLU A 134 -3.62 -0.21 17.77
CA GLU A 134 -4.44 -0.42 18.98
C GLU A 134 -5.73 0.41 18.95
N ASP A 135 -5.80 1.44 18.11
CA ASP A 135 -7.00 2.25 17.94
C ASP A 135 -8.10 1.53 17.15
N ASN A 136 -7.80 0.40 16.47
CA ASN A 136 -8.83 -0.43 15.85
C ASN A 136 -9.90 -0.84 16.87
N GLY A 137 -11.15 -0.84 16.43
CA GLY A 137 -12.25 -1.40 17.20
C GLY A 137 -13.49 -0.54 17.23
N THR A 138 -14.42 -0.95 18.07
CA THR A 138 -15.70 -0.27 18.26
C THR A 138 -15.55 0.89 19.24
N TYR A 139 -16.14 2.02 18.89
CA TYR A 139 -16.26 3.21 19.73
C TYR A 139 -17.73 3.46 20.01
N GLU A 140 -18.02 3.89 21.24
CA GLU A 140 -19.36 4.21 21.70
C GLU A 140 -19.42 5.66 22.16
N CYS A 141 -20.32 6.43 21.53
CA CYS A 141 -20.67 7.78 21.92
C CYS A 141 -21.91 7.71 22.80
N SER A 142 -21.87 8.26 23.98
CA SER A 142 -23.01 8.33 24.88
C SER A 142 -23.21 9.74 25.45
N LEU A 143 -24.45 10.10 25.66
CA LEU A 143 -24.87 11.39 26.20
C LEU A 143 -25.67 11.17 27.50
N SER A 144 -25.27 11.82 28.56
CA SER A 144 -26.02 11.81 29.84
C SER A 144 -26.37 13.23 30.23
N LEU A 145 -27.65 13.55 30.27
CA LEU A 145 -28.17 14.85 30.62
C LEU A 145 -29.05 14.76 31.87
N PHE A 146 -28.88 15.70 32.79
CA PHE A 146 -29.77 15.82 33.92
C PHE A 146 -31.14 16.35 33.46
N GLY A 147 -32.20 15.55 33.68
CA GLY A 147 -33.57 15.91 33.34
C GLY A 147 -34.11 15.40 32.02
N ASP A 148 -33.27 14.68 31.26
CA ASP A 148 -33.69 13.97 30.05
C ASP A 148 -33.02 12.59 30.08
N LEU A 149 -33.73 11.59 30.63
CA LEU A 149 -33.19 10.24 30.86
C LEU A 149 -33.80 9.17 29.96
N ASP A 150 -34.79 9.55 29.16
CA ASP A 150 -35.53 8.62 28.32
C ASP A 150 -34.95 8.62 26.89
N GLY A 151 -34.92 7.43 26.26
CA GLY A 151 -34.57 7.26 24.85
C GLY A 151 -33.27 6.52 24.58
N GLN A 152 -32.72 6.73 23.38
CA GLN A 152 -31.46 6.14 22.96
C GLN A 152 -30.32 7.12 23.26
N ASP A 153 -29.65 6.90 24.36
CA ASP A 153 -28.58 7.76 24.87
C ASP A 153 -27.17 7.41 24.37
N GLN A 154 -27.03 6.37 23.54
CA GLN A 154 -25.76 5.88 23.03
C GLN A 154 -25.84 5.39 21.60
N ALA A 155 -24.74 5.50 20.89
CA ALA A 155 -24.56 4.96 19.53
C ALA A 155 -23.13 4.44 19.34
N LYS A 156 -23.00 3.41 18.48
CA LYS A 156 -21.73 2.73 18.21
C LYS A 156 -21.29 2.92 16.77
N MET A 157 -19.97 2.96 16.59
CA MET A 157 -19.31 2.94 15.29
C MET A 157 -18.00 2.16 15.37
N GLU A 158 -17.47 1.79 14.23
CA GLU A 158 -16.22 1.05 14.11
C GLU A 158 -15.16 1.93 13.47
N LEU A 159 -13.96 1.93 14.06
CA LEU A 159 -12.75 2.51 13.47
C LEU A 159 -11.83 1.40 13.00
N ILE A 160 -11.46 1.40 11.72
CA ILE A 160 -10.46 0.51 11.13
C ILE A 160 -9.23 1.34 10.75
N VAL A 161 -8.11 1.07 11.42
CA VAL A 161 -6.82 1.65 11.07
C VAL A 161 -6.15 0.77 10.04
N LEU A 162 -5.90 1.34 8.87
CA LEU A 162 -5.28 0.68 7.74
C LEU A 162 -3.80 1.05 7.66
N VAL A 163 -3.00 0.15 7.09
CA VAL A 163 -1.56 0.36 6.92
C VAL A 163 -1.28 0.72 5.47
N PRO A 164 -0.75 1.92 5.15
CA PRO A 164 -0.31 2.22 3.80
C PRO A 164 0.84 1.29 3.39
N PRO A 165 1.06 1.07 2.09
CA PRO A 165 2.21 0.32 1.63
C PRO A 165 3.51 0.96 2.11
N SER A 166 4.48 0.18 2.53
CA SER A 166 5.85 0.66 2.68
C SER A 166 6.49 0.82 1.30
N LYS A 167 7.54 1.65 1.19
CA LYS A 167 8.32 1.76 -0.04
C LYS A 167 8.72 0.37 -0.52
N PRO A 168 8.34 -0.02 -1.76
CA PRO A 168 8.64 -1.35 -2.26
C PRO A 168 10.13 -1.59 -2.46
N ASP A 169 10.56 -2.82 -2.16
CA ASP A 169 11.85 -3.35 -2.58
C ASP A 169 11.70 -3.88 -4.01
N CYS A 170 12.51 -3.35 -4.91
CA CYS A 170 12.51 -3.73 -6.32
C CYS A 170 13.82 -4.41 -6.70
N ALA A 171 13.75 -5.47 -7.49
CA ALA A 171 14.93 -6.20 -7.96
C ALA A 171 14.78 -6.68 -9.40
N ILE A 172 15.94 -6.89 -10.06
CA ILE A 172 16.05 -7.55 -11.34
C ILE A 172 16.50 -8.97 -11.07
N GLN A 173 15.75 -9.96 -11.54
CA GLN A 173 16.12 -11.37 -11.50
C GLN A 173 16.53 -11.83 -12.89
N GLY A 174 17.71 -12.44 -12.98
CA GLY A 174 18.34 -12.81 -14.23
C GLY A 174 19.45 -11.85 -14.66
N GLU A 175 20.14 -12.19 -15.74
CA GLU A 175 21.22 -11.36 -16.29
C GLU A 175 20.69 -10.45 -17.40
N ALA A 176 20.94 -9.15 -17.25
CA ALA A 176 20.55 -8.14 -18.23
C ALA A 176 21.49 -8.17 -19.47
N VAL A 177 21.50 -9.30 -20.18
CA VAL A 177 22.26 -9.55 -21.39
C VAL A 177 21.31 -9.66 -22.58
N LEU A 178 21.72 -9.13 -23.72
CA LEU A 178 20.97 -9.15 -24.96
C LEU A 178 20.48 -10.58 -25.30
N GLY A 179 19.18 -10.73 -25.56
CA GLY A 179 18.55 -12.00 -25.89
C GLY A 179 18.08 -12.82 -24.70
N ASN A 180 18.46 -12.45 -23.48
CA ASN A 180 18.00 -13.14 -22.27
C ASN A 180 16.59 -12.70 -21.86
N ASP A 181 15.99 -13.50 -20.99
CA ASP A 181 14.78 -13.16 -20.25
C ASP A 181 15.17 -12.64 -18.86
N VAL A 182 14.49 -11.57 -18.41
CA VAL A 182 14.64 -11.05 -17.05
C VAL A 182 13.28 -10.87 -16.41
N GLU A 183 13.22 -11.02 -15.10
CA GLU A 183 12.05 -10.74 -14.30
C GLU A 183 12.31 -9.56 -13.38
N LEU A 184 11.43 -8.57 -13.41
CA LEU A 184 11.45 -7.45 -12.49
C LEU A 184 10.47 -7.76 -11.37
N THR A 185 10.93 -7.67 -10.12
CA THR A 185 10.12 -7.96 -8.93
C THR A 185 9.93 -6.70 -8.10
N CYS A 186 8.79 -6.64 -7.41
CA CYS A 186 8.39 -5.50 -6.59
C CYS A 186 7.60 -6.02 -5.38
N HIS A 187 8.04 -5.72 -4.18
CA HIS A 187 7.41 -6.19 -2.96
C HIS A 187 7.44 -5.12 -1.87
N SER A 188 6.28 -4.78 -1.33
CA SER A 188 6.15 -3.95 -0.14
C SER A 188 6.09 -4.83 1.10
N ARG A 189 6.85 -4.46 2.13
CA ARG A 189 6.91 -5.22 3.40
C ARG A 189 5.69 -5.00 4.27
N GLU A 190 5.01 -3.86 4.10
CA GLU A 190 3.81 -3.49 4.84
C GLU A 190 2.71 -3.07 3.87
N GLY A 191 1.49 -3.13 4.35
CA GLY A 191 0.29 -2.71 3.65
C GLY A 191 -0.90 -3.58 4.04
N SER A 192 -1.92 -2.96 4.60
CA SER A 192 -3.17 -3.61 4.94
C SER A 192 -4.34 -2.67 4.62
N PRO A 193 -5.24 -3.06 3.68
CA PRO A 193 -5.22 -4.29 2.86
C PRO A 193 -3.96 -4.46 2.01
N ALA A 194 -3.70 -5.71 1.57
CA ALA A 194 -2.55 -6.04 0.74
C ALA A 194 -2.46 -5.13 -0.51
N PRO A 195 -1.29 -4.55 -0.81
CA PRO A 195 -1.15 -3.63 -1.93
C PRO A 195 -1.35 -4.30 -3.29
N LYS A 196 -1.89 -3.54 -4.23
CA LYS A 196 -1.90 -3.87 -5.66
C LYS A 196 -0.69 -3.20 -6.31
N TYR A 197 -0.02 -3.94 -7.20
CA TYR A 197 1.19 -3.46 -7.87
C TYR A 197 0.90 -3.14 -9.32
N THR A 198 1.44 -2.01 -9.79
CA THR A 198 1.35 -1.58 -11.19
C THR A 198 2.71 -1.11 -11.68
N TRP A 199 3.00 -1.39 -12.96
CA TRP A 199 4.27 -1.09 -13.58
C TRP A 199 4.14 -0.08 -14.70
N LYS A 200 5.12 0.84 -14.76
CA LYS A 200 5.33 1.77 -15.88
C LYS A 200 6.75 1.65 -16.38
N SER A 201 6.96 1.82 -17.68
CA SER A 201 8.27 1.77 -18.32
C SER A 201 8.57 3.06 -19.07
N PHE A 202 9.82 3.47 -19.00
CA PHE A 202 10.36 4.64 -19.67
C PHE A 202 11.65 4.27 -20.39
N ASN A 203 11.92 4.92 -21.51
CA ASN A 203 13.18 4.76 -22.22
C ASN A 203 14.30 5.56 -21.53
N ILE A 204 15.51 5.52 -22.08
CA ILE A 204 16.70 6.27 -21.56
C ILE A 204 16.54 7.78 -21.65
N LEU A 205 15.59 8.29 -22.49
CA LEU A 205 15.25 9.71 -22.62
C LEU A 205 14.11 10.11 -21.68
N ASN A 206 13.71 9.22 -20.80
CA ASN A 206 12.59 9.39 -19.85
C ASN A 206 11.22 9.56 -20.53
N GLU A 207 11.04 9.01 -21.74
CA GLU A 207 9.75 8.97 -22.42
C GLU A 207 9.00 7.68 -22.06
N PRO A 208 7.69 7.77 -21.79
CA PRO A 208 6.90 6.59 -21.45
C PRO A 208 6.77 5.63 -22.64
N ARG A 209 6.91 4.35 -22.37
CA ARG A 209 6.74 3.30 -23.37
C ARG A 209 5.83 2.17 -22.84
N PRO A 210 5.12 1.47 -23.74
CA PRO A 210 4.32 0.33 -23.35
C PRO A 210 5.20 -0.85 -22.91
N ILE A 211 4.72 -1.60 -21.91
CA ILE A 211 5.31 -2.87 -21.49
C ILE A 211 4.62 -3.97 -22.29
N THR A 212 5.39 -4.87 -22.87
CA THR A 212 4.85 -6.05 -23.56
C THR A 212 4.45 -7.09 -22.50
N GLY A 213 3.16 -7.26 -22.28
CA GLY A 213 2.62 -8.21 -21.31
C GLY A 213 1.84 -7.54 -20.16
N PRO A 214 1.53 -8.29 -19.09
CA PRO A 214 0.80 -7.75 -17.94
C PRO A 214 1.60 -6.67 -17.22
N THR A 215 0.95 -5.55 -16.92
CA THR A 215 1.54 -4.41 -16.20
C THR A 215 1.12 -4.38 -14.73
N THR A 216 0.45 -5.44 -14.26
CA THR A 216 -0.04 -5.57 -12.88
C THR A 216 0.52 -6.84 -12.25
N GLY A 217 0.78 -6.78 -10.93
CA GLY A 217 1.32 -7.88 -10.16
C GLY A 217 2.67 -7.57 -9.55
N GLN A 218 3.13 -8.43 -8.64
CA GLN A 218 4.39 -8.28 -7.94
C GLN A 218 5.62 -8.49 -8.85
N SER A 219 5.44 -9.09 -10.00
CA SER A 219 6.51 -9.26 -10.97
C SER A 219 6.02 -9.08 -12.40
N ILE A 220 6.94 -8.68 -13.27
CA ILE A 220 6.75 -8.66 -14.73
C ILE A 220 7.94 -9.34 -15.39
N SER A 221 7.65 -10.17 -16.42
CA SER A 221 8.67 -10.88 -17.18
C SER A 221 8.91 -10.15 -18.51
N LEU A 222 10.16 -9.78 -18.74
CA LEU A 222 10.63 -9.19 -20.00
C LEU A 222 11.37 -10.27 -20.77
N LYS A 223 10.81 -10.64 -21.92
CA LYS A 223 11.35 -11.72 -22.77
C LYS A 223 12.24 -11.17 -23.86
N ASN A 224 13.33 -11.91 -24.18
CA ASN A 224 14.24 -11.59 -25.28
C ASN A 224 14.65 -10.10 -25.26
N ILE A 225 15.23 -9.64 -24.15
CA ILE A 225 15.58 -8.24 -23.95
C ILE A 225 16.58 -7.74 -24.99
N SER A 226 16.37 -6.52 -25.47
CA SER A 226 17.25 -5.83 -26.42
C SER A 226 17.82 -4.54 -25.80
N THR A 227 18.73 -3.89 -26.50
CA THR A 227 19.25 -2.58 -26.11
C THR A 227 18.15 -1.55 -25.90
N GLU A 228 17.06 -1.64 -26.71
CA GLU A 228 15.89 -0.79 -26.58
C GLU A 228 15.06 -1.08 -25.32
N THR A 229 15.22 -2.26 -24.72
CA THR A 229 14.60 -2.60 -23.44
C THR A 229 15.25 -1.85 -22.28
N SER A 230 16.45 -1.30 -22.47
CA SER A 230 17.11 -0.47 -21.46
C SER A 230 16.29 0.76 -21.12
N GLY A 231 16.31 1.17 -19.85
CA GLY A 231 15.58 2.33 -19.34
C GLY A 231 15.14 2.15 -17.91
N TYR A 232 14.07 2.84 -17.55
CA TYR A 232 13.55 2.90 -16.18
C TYR A 232 12.23 2.19 -16.08
N PHE A 233 12.07 1.44 -15.01
CA PHE A 233 10.82 0.77 -14.66
C PHE A 233 10.39 1.23 -13.27
N ILE A 234 9.17 1.74 -13.17
CA ILE A 234 8.59 2.20 -11.91
C ILE A 234 7.49 1.21 -11.52
N CYS A 235 7.66 0.61 -10.35
CA CYS A 235 6.60 -0.15 -9.70
C CYS A 235 5.93 0.70 -8.64
N THR A 236 4.62 0.78 -8.66
CA THR A 236 3.80 1.44 -7.65
C THR A 236 2.97 0.41 -6.91
N ALA A 237 3.11 0.37 -5.59
CA ALA A 237 2.29 -0.40 -4.67
C ALA A 237 1.20 0.50 -4.11
N THR A 238 -0.07 0.15 -4.26
CA THR A 238 -1.22 0.98 -3.89
C THR A 238 -2.23 0.19 -3.08
N ASN A 239 -2.75 0.76 -2.00
CA ASN A 239 -3.95 0.28 -1.32
C ASN A 239 -4.95 1.43 -1.06
N GLU A 240 -5.99 1.22 -0.21
CA GLU A 240 -7.05 2.19 0.06
C GLU A 240 -6.56 3.48 0.74
N VAL A 241 -5.39 3.47 1.38
CA VAL A 241 -4.91 4.58 2.23
C VAL A 241 -3.58 5.17 1.81
N GLY A 242 -2.96 4.65 0.75
CA GLY A 242 -1.73 5.23 0.25
C GLY A 242 -1.13 4.46 -0.91
N ASP A 243 -0.11 5.06 -1.49
CA ASP A 243 0.73 4.47 -2.51
C ASP A 243 2.20 4.83 -2.26
N GLU A 244 3.06 3.90 -2.65
CA GLU A 244 4.51 4.04 -2.61
C GLU A 244 5.11 3.41 -3.85
N PHE A 245 6.30 3.85 -4.25
CA PHE A 245 6.91 3.38 -5.48
C PHE A 245 8.42 3.13 -5.33
N CYS A 246 8.93 2.26 -6.21
CA CYS A 246 10.36 2.06 -6.44
C CYS A 246 10.71 2.23 -7.91
N ASN A 247 11.96 2.52 -8.17
CA ASN A 247 12.52 2.72 -9.50
C ASN A 247 13.63 1.71 -9.74
N ILE A 248 13.59 1.01 -10.89
CA ILE A 248 14.63 0.09 -11.35
C ILE A 248 15.23 0.63 -12.65
N THR A 249 16.54 0.67 -12.74
CA THR A 249 17.25 0.94 -13.98
C THR A 249 17.70 -0.38 -14.60
N LEU A 250 17.16 -0.72 -15.77
CA LEU A 250 17.61 -1.86 -16.56
C LEU A 250 18.57 -1.40 -17.64
N ALA A 251 19.83 -1.86 -17.56
CA ALA A 251 20.87 -1.62 -18.56
C ALA A 251 21.24 -2.94 -19.23
N VAL A 252 20.76 -3.15 -20.46
CA VAL A 252 21.02 -4.34 -21.24
C VAL A 252 22.43 -4.27 -21.84
N ARG A 253 23.23 -5.29 -21.59
CA ARG A 253 24.64 -5.42 -22.07
C ARG A 253 24.71 -6.43 -23.20
N PRO A 254 25.67 -6.28 -24.14
CA PRO A 254 25.97 -7.33 -25.08
C PRO A 254 26.53 -8.57 -24.36
N PRO A 255 26.41 -9.78 -24.93
CA PRO A 255 26.99 -10.97 -24.36
C PRO A 255 28.50 -10.78 -24.26
N SER A 256 29.09 -11.13 -23.11
CA SER A 256 30.55 -11.05 -22.94
C SER A 256 31.20 -12.03 -23.88
N MET A 257 32.04 -11.54 -24.80
CA MET A 257 32.91 -12.40 -25.60
C MET A 257 33.93 -13.05 -24.66
N ASN A 258 34.01 -14.37 -24.67
CA ASN A 258 35.07 -15.09 -23.94
C ASN A 258 36.41 -14.81 -24.60
N ILE A 259 37.04 -13.68 -24.21
CA ILE A 259 38.36 -13.23 -24.71
C ILE A 259 39.37 -14.36 -24.57
N ALA A 260 39.30 -15.16 -23.50
CA ALA A 260 40.16 -16.32 -23.28
C ALA A 260 40.01 -17.39 -24.39
N LEU A 261 38.77 -17.65 -24.85
CA LEU A 261 38.51 -18.59 -25.92
C LEU A 261 39.08 -18.08 -27.25
N TYR A 262 38.84 -16.82 -27.60
CA TYR A 262 39.34 -16.22 -28.83
C TYR A 262 40.87 -16.07 -28.81
N ALA A 263 41.45 -15.70 -27.68
CA ALA A 263 42.91 -15.66 -27.48
C ALA A 263 43.55 -17.06 -27.61
N GLY A 264 42.88 -18.10 -27.07
CA GLY A 264 43.32 -19.49 -27.21
C GLY A 264 43.27 -19.98 -28.66
N ILE A 265 42.21 -19.68 -29.41
CA ILE A 265 42.08 -20.02 -30.83
C ILE A 265 43.14 -19.28 -31.65
N ALA A 266 43.29 -17.97 -31.46
CA ALA A 266 44.28 -17.15 -32.17
C ALA A 266 45.70 -17.61 -31.87
N GLY A 267 46.04 -17.86 -30.60
CA GLY A 267 47.33 -18.37 -30.17
C GLY A 267 47.63 -19.78 -30.72
N GLY A 268 46.60 -20.65 -30.71
CA GLY A 268 46.70 -21.99 -31.30
C GLY A 268 46.97 -21.96 -32.82
N MET A 269 46.29 -21.07 -33.56
CA MET A 269 46.53 -20.91 -34.99
C MET A 269 47.96 -20.39 -35.30
N VAL A 270 48.44 -19.40 -34.54
CA VAL A 270 49.79 -18.87 -34.68
C VAL A 270 50.83 -19.96 -34.39
N ALA A 271 50.64 -20.72 -33.30
CA ALA A 271 51.51 -21.84 -32.97
C ALA A 271 51.50 -22.92 -34.07
N ALA A 272 50.34 -23.26 -34.63
CA ALA A 272 50.23 -24.22 -35.73
C ALA A 272 50.96 -23.72 -37.00
N LEU A 273 50.85 -22.43 -37.34
CA LEU A 273 51.58 -21.85 -38.50
C LEU A 273 53.12 -21.87 -38.31
N ILE A 274 53.55 -21.58 -37.06
CA ILE A 274 55.03 -21.67 -36.75
C ILE A 274 55.49 -23.09 -36.89
N VAL A 275 54.80 -24.10 -36.36
CA VAL A 275 55.11 -25.51 -36.49
C VAL A 275 55.18 -25.93 -37.97
N LEU A 276 54.18 -25.52 -38.76
CA LEU A 276 54.10 -25.80 -40.19
C LEU A 276 55.30 -25.15 -40.94
N GLY A 277 55.63 -23.89 -40.62
CA GLY A 277 56.79 -23.18 -41.13
C GLY A 277 58.14 -23.88 -40.83
N VAL A 278 58.25 -24.34 -39.57
CA VAL A 278 59.47 -25.13 -39.18
C VAL A 278 59.52 -26.45 -39.92
N ILE A 279 58.38 -27.15 -40.08
CA ILE A 279 58.37 -28.42 -40.87
C ILE A 279 58.80 -28.17 -42.35
N ILE A 280 58.20 -27.14 -42.98
CA ILE A 280 58.56 -26.78 -44.37
C ILE A 280 59.99 -26.39 -44.46
N TYR A 281 60.55 -25.58 -43.53
CA TYR A 281 61.94 -25.21 -43.47
C TYR A 281 62.84 -26.43 -43.34
N CYS A 282 62.54 -27.35 -42.41
CA CYS A 282 63.32 -28.60 -42.24
C CYS A 282 63.25 -29.51 -43.47
N CYS A 283 62.05 -29.60 -44.12
CA CYS A 283 61.95 -30.42 -45.34
C CYS A 283 62.68 -29.80 -46.53
N CYS A 284 62.65 -28.48 -46.69
CA CYS A 284 63.30 -27.78 -47.79
C CYS A 284 64.87 -27.70 -47.61
N CYS A 285 65.31 -27.61 -46.34
CA CYS A 285 66.78 -27.52 -46.05
C CYS A 285 67.49 -28.88 -45.94
N ARG A 286 66.71 -30.00 -45.89
CA ARG A 286 67.27 -31.36 -45.82
C ARG A 286 67.56 -31.99 -47.25
N GLY A 287 67.18 -31.29 -48.30
CA GLY A 287 67.35 -31.75 -49.69
C GLY A 287 68.55 -31.14 -50.37
N GLY A 288 69.71 -31.13 -49.72
CA GLY A 288 70.96 -30.61 -50.40
C GLY A 288 72.24 -30.83 -49.62
N LYS A 289 72.70 -32.08 -49.52
CA LYS A 289 74.08 -32.40 -49.29
C LYS A 289 74.33 -33.80 -49.77
N GLU A 290 74.73 -33.92 -51.03
CA GLU A 290 75.67 -34.96 -51.52
C GLU A 290 77.05 -34.36 -51.55
N GLU A 291 78.00 -35.12 -50.93
CA GLU A 291 79.41 -35.40 -51.23
C GLU A 291 80.39 -34.24 -51.53
N ASP A 292 81.40 -34.04 -50.70
CA ASP A 292 82.77 -34.51 -51.10
C ASP A 292 83.83 -34.29 -49.97
N GLN A 293 84.63 -35.36 -49.71
CA GLN A 293 86.03 -35.55 -49.34
C GLN A 293 86.78 -34.64 -48.34
N ARG A 294 87.24 -35.35 -47.28
CA ARG A 294 88.47 -35.29 -46.47
C ARG A 294 89.71 -34.61 -47.12
N PRO A 295 90.84 -34.37 -46.38
CA PRO A 295 91.14 -34.49 -44.93
C PRO A 295 92.02 -33.36 -44.34
N SER A 296 92.33 -33.48 -43.08
CA SER A 296 93.58 -33.24 -42.37
C SER A 296 93.81 -31.93 -41.62
N ARG A 297 93.98 -32.05 -40.34
CA ARG A 297 95.14 -31.85 -39.49
C ARG A 297 95.18 -30.60 -38.62
N ASP A 298 95.35 -30.94 -37.36
CA ASP A 298 96.10 -30.29 -36.30
C ASP A 298 95.71 -28.91 -35.76
N GLY A 299 95.37 -28.91 -34.47
CA GLY A 299 96.27 -28.28 -33.58
C GLY A 299 95.57 -27.42 -32.49
N TYR A 300 95.79 -27.92 -31.30
CA TYR A 300 95.94 -27.20 -30.05
C TYR A 300 94.75 -26.45 -29.42
N ARG A 301 94.30 -27.00 -28.28
CA ARG A 301 94.48 -26.59 -26.86
C ARG A 301 93.82 -25.29 -26.42
N GLU A 302 92.88 -25.47 -25.59
CA GLU A 302 92.75 -25.28 -24.10
C GLU A 302 92.27 -23.89 -23.61
N PRO A 303 91.86 -23.82 -22.35
CA PRO A 303 90.49 -23.63 -21.90
C PRO A 303 90.42 -22.39 -20.95
N PRO A 304 89.69 -22.42 -19.90
CA PRO A 304 88.35 -21.84 -19.69
C PRO A 304 88.43 -20.57 -18.78
N GLN A 305 87.45 -19.80 -18.70
CA GLN A 305 87.21 -18.94 -17.53
C GLN A 305 85.69 -18.84 -17.19
N ARG A 306 85.42 -19.35 -16.14
CA ARG A 306 84.45 -19.26 -15.10
C ARG A 306 84.43 -17.85 -14.51
N PHE A 307 83.30 -17.26 -14.33
CA PHE A 307 82.89 -16.32 -13.27
C PHE A 307 81.44 -16.42 -13.16
N GLU A 308 80.91 -17.07 -12.15
CA GLU A 308 80.71 -16.66 -10.80
C GLU A 308 79.77 -15.45 -10.66
N GLN A 309 78.58 -15.82 -10.15
CA GLN A 309 77.80 -15.22 -9.05
C GLN A 309 77.78 -13.69 -8.96
N MET A 310 76.59 -13.17 -8.85
CA MET A 310 76.19 -12.43 -7.62
C MET A 310 74.71 -12.41 -7.47
N ARG A 311 74.36 -13.00 -6.42
CA ARG A 311 73.17 -12.90 -5.57
C ARG A 311 73.08 -11.49 -5.01
N ARG A 312 71.83 -10.98 -4.88
CA ARG A 312 71.27 -10.15 -3.78
C ARG A 312 69.79 -10.08 -4.01
N ASP A 313 68.97 -10.69 -3.25
CA ASP A 313 68.56 -10.56 -1.88
C ASP A 313 68.22 -9.12 -1.45
N GLU A 314 67.12 -9.06 -0.71
CA GLU A 314 66.57 -7.98 0.13
C GLU A 314 65.46 -7.21 -0.55
N GLY A 315 64.31 -7.06 0.08
CA GLY A 315 63.85 -7.36 1.44
C GLY A 315 62.40 -6.94 1.57
N SER A 316 61.71 -7.74 2.23
CA SER A 316 60.73 -7.56 3.28
C SER A 316 60.53 -6.15 3.82
N ARG A 317 59.29 -5.82 4.03
CA ARG A 317 58.64 -5.21 5.22
C ARG A 317 57.22 -4.82 4.82
N ASP A 318 56.23 -5.45 5.34
CA ASP A 318 55.64 -5.32 6.71
C ASP A 318 55.11 -3.92 7.02
N ASP A 319 53.92 -4.03 7.59
CA ASP A 319 53.29 -3.16 8.59
C ASP A 319 52.29 -2.15 8.02
N ASP A 320 51.15 -2.28 8.42
CA ASP A 320 50.39 -2.02 9.64
C ASP A 320 49.14 -1.20 9.39
N ASP A 321 48.08 -1.78 9.90
CA ASP A 321 47.09 -1.19 10.79
C ASP A 321 46.51 0.22 10.55
N GLN A 322 45.22 0.25 10.61
CA GLN A 322 44.33 0.97 11.52
C GLN A 322 42.97 1.22 10.85
N ARG A 323 41.91 0.48 11.19
CA ARG A 323 41.03 0.75 12.32
C ARG A 323 40.72 2.24 12.52
N TRP A 324 39.49 2.66 12.25
CA TRP A 324 38.64 3.58 13.05
C TRP A 324 37.20 3.69 12.53
N ASN A 325 36.30 3.37 13.43
CA ASN A 325 34.91 3.75 13.78
C ASN A 325 33.79 3.36 12.83
#